data_c1da6f76fa41ac40320e23d7af8458b3
#
_entry.id   c1da6f76fa41ac40320e23d7af8458b3
#
_cell.length_a   1.000
_cell.length_b   1.000
_cell.length_c   1.000
_cell.angle_alpha   90.00
_cell.angle_beta   90.00
_cell.angle_gamma   90.00
#
_symmetry.space_group_name_H-M   'P 1'
#
loop_
_entity.id
_entity.type
_entity.pdbx_description
1 polymer ?
#
loop_
_entity_poly.entity_id
_entity_poly.type
_entity_poly.pdbx_seq_one_letter_code
_entity_poly.pdbx_strand_id
1 'polypeptide(L)'
;MIEVRELVKNYGSKRVLDHISFDVNKGEILGLLGANGAGKTTTMNIMTGNLSSTGGTVRLNGHEILEEPLQAKKELGYLPENPPLYPDMTVKEYLKFAYRLKKCRLPYKEHIEDVCKAAYITDVYDRVNQKSVQGVSAEDRDCSGIDRGTKILILDEPTSGLDPVQMLEIRNLITRLGKKHTVIFSSHILPEVQAVCDRVLVIQKGRILADDTPKHLEETLSGKKLKVCIAGPEREVEQALREVPGVLKVSRILCQDKRSCSFELQVEDETDVRWKIAAKIKQSPWLLTEITGVHLSLEDIFLKLTGKKEGRKQ
;
A
#
# COMPACT_ATOMS: atom_id res chain seq x y z
N MET A 1 -4.44 -16.00 -10.34
CA MET A 1 -5.50 -14.99 -10.32
C MET A 1 -6.33 -15.17 -9.07
N ILE A 2 -6.69 -14.09 -8.41
CA ILE A 2 -7.55 -14.10 -7.23
C ILE A 2 -8.83 -13.39 -7.61
N GLU A 3 -9.97 -13.94 -7.23
CA GLU A 3 -11.29 -13.35 -7.47
C GLU A 3 -12.04 -13.27 -6.15
N VAL A 4 -12.49 -12.08 -5.80
CA VAL A 4 -13.35 -11.81 -4.66
C VAL A 4 -14.65 -11.22 -5.19
N ARG A 5 -15.79 -11.84 -4.84
CA ARG A 5 -17.10 -11.44 -5.34
C ARG A 5 -18.07 -11.25 -4.18
N GLU A 6 -18.65 -10.04 -4.08
CA GLU A 6 -19.72 -9.69 -3.15
C GLU A 6 -19.46 -10.15 -1.71
N LEU A 7 -18.19 -10.04 -1.25
CA LEU A 7 -17.76 -10.58 0.02
C LEU A 7 -18.39 -9.79 1.18
N VAL A 8 -19.10 -10.51 2.04
CA VAL A 8 -19.75 -9.99 3.24
C VAL A 8 -19.26 -10.70 4.48
N LYS A 9 -18.99 -9.97 5.54
CA LYS A 9 -18.70 -10.53 6.87
C LYS A 9 -19.43 -9.78 7.96
N ASN A 10 -20.23 -10.52 8.72
CA ASN A 10 -20.91 -10.04 9.91
C ASN A 10 -20.33 -10.73 11.16
N TYR A 11 -20.14 -9.98 12.25
CA TYR A 11 -19.88 -10.49 13.60
C TYR A 11 -21.06 -10.10 14.47
N GLY A 12 -22.00 -11.02 14.66
CA GLY A 12 -23.30 -10.72 15.24
C GLY A 12 -24.03 -9.66 14.41
N SER A 13 -24.41 -8.56 15.04
CA SER A 13 -25.08 -7.42 14.37
C SER A 13 -24.12 -6.47 13.64
N LYS A 14 -22.80 -6.59 13.87
CA LYS A 14 -21.82 -5.68 13.26
C LYS A 14 -21.38 -6.19 11.90
N ARG A 15 -21.67 -5.45 10.83
CA ARG A 15 -21.13 -5.70 9.50
C ARG A 15 -19.72 -5.12 9.40
N VAL A 16 -18.74 -5.98 9.10
CA VAL A 16 -17.33 -5.62 8.97
C VAL A 16 -16.89 -5.55 7.51
N LEU A 17 -17.45 -6.42 6.64
CA LEU A 17 -17.28 -6.32 5.19
C LEU A 17 -18.66 -6.22 4.55
N ASP A 18 -18.78 -5.34 3.57
CA ASP A 18 -20.03 -4.96 2.95
C ASP A 18 -19.91 -5.01 1.42
N HIS A 19 -20.14 -6.20 0.85
CA HIS A 19 -20.17 -6.49 -0.59
C HIS A 19 -18.91 -6.04 -1.33
N ILE A 20 -17.71 -6.37 -0.80
CA ILE A 20 -16.47 -6.04 -1.50
C ILE A 20 -16.22 -7.02 -2.65
N SER A 21 -15.86 -6.46 -3.82
CA SER A 21 -15.53 -7.23 -5.02
C SER A 21 -14.28 -6.65 -5.67
N PHE A 22 -13.30 -7.50 -5.96
CA PHE A 22 -12.05 -7.13 -6.67
C PHE A 22 -11.38 -8.37 -7.24
N ASP A 23 -10.49 -8.14 -8.19
CA ASP A 23 -9.63 -9.16 -8.80
C ASP A 23 -8.17 -8.84 -8.58
N VAL A 24 -7.30 -9.85 -8.56
CA VAL A 24 -5.85 -9.67 -8.59
C VAL A 24 -5.27 -10.49 -9.72
N ASN A 25 -4.50 -9.86 -10.57
CA ASN A 25 -3.88 -10.50 -11.72
C ASN A 25 -2.64 -11.31 -11.31
N LYS A 26 -2.25 -12.27 -12.16
CA LYS A 26 -1.03 -13.03 -11.93
C LYS A 26 0.20 -12.12 -12.00
N GLY A 27 1.05 -12.20 -10.98
CA GLY A 27 2.29 -11.43 -10.90
C GLY A 27 2.08 -9.95 -10.48
N GLU A 28 0.86 -9.60 -10.04
CA GLU A 28 0.52 -8.26 -9.54
C GLU A 28 0.85 -8.15 -8.05
N ILE A 29 1.37 -7.01 -7.63
CA ILE A 29 1.51 -6.62 -6.22
C ILE A 29 0.37 -5.67 -5.87
N LEU A 30 -0.65 -6.18 -5.15
CA LEU A 30 -1.79 -5.40 -4.69
C LEU A 30 -1.58 -4.95 -3.24
N GLY A 31 -1.65 -3.65 -3.00
CA GLY A 31 -1.67 -3.05 -1.67
C GLY A 31 -3.09 -2.90 -1.13
N LEU A 32 -3.38 -3.48 0.01
CA LEU A 32 -4.65 -3.30 0.72
C LEU A 32 -4.49 -2.22 1.78
N LEU A 33 -4.94 -1.00 1.47
CA LEU A 33 -4.76 0.17 2.30
C LEU A 33 -6.02 0.50 3.10
N GLY A 34 -5.86 0.87 4.36
CA GLY A 34 -6.99 1.30 5.20
C GLY A 34 -6.60 1.50 6.66
N ALA A 35 -7.38 2.27 7.38
CA ALA A 35 -7.19 2.45 8.83
C ALA A 35 -7.41 1.14 9.60
N ASN A 36 -6.97 1.09 10.85
CA ASN A 36 -7.27 -0.04 11.73
C ASN A 36 -8.79 -0.22 11.88
N GLY A 37 -9.24 -1.47 11.76
CA GLY A 37 -10.67 -1.80 11.76
C GLY A 37 -11.40 -1.53 10.44
N ALA A 38 -10.72 -1.17 9.35
CA ALA A 38 -11.33 -0.96 8.04
C ALA A 38 -11.85 -2.25 7.37
N GLY A 39 -11.34 -3.43 7.79
CA GLY A 39 -11.69 -4.73 7.24
C GLY A 39 -10.53 -5.48 6.56
N LYS A 40 -9.30 -4.92 6.51
CA LYS A 40 -8.13 -5.52 5.84
C LYS A 40 -7.83 -6.94 6.31
N THR A 41 -7.50 -7.11 7.60
CA THR A 41 -7.21 -8.42 8.21
C THR A 41 -8.38 -9.40 8.09
N THR A 42 -9.63 -8.92 8.18
CA THR A 42 -10.82 -9.77 7.97
C THR A 42 -10.87 -10.29 6.54
N THR A 43 -10.62 -9.43 5.54
CA THR A 43 -10.56 -9.82 4.14
C THR A 43 -9.47 -10.87 3.92
N MET A 44 -8.26 -10.63 4.43
CA MET A 44 -7.14 -11.57 4.30
C MET A 44 -7.41 -12.90 4.99
N ASN A 45 -7.99 -12.90 6.19
CA ASN A 45 -8.36 -14.15 6.88
C ASN A 45 -9.41 -14.96 6.12
N ILE A 46 -10.34 -14.32 5.41
CA ILE A 46 -11.29 -15.05 4.56
C ILE A 46 -10.58 -15.60 3.33
N MET A 47 -9.74 -14.80 2.66
CA MET A 47 -8.97 -15.24 1.49
C MET A 47 -8.03 -16.39 1.80
N THR A 48 -7.52 -16.48 3.03
CA THR A 48 -6.66 -17.59 3.49
C THR A 48 -7.43 -18.80 4.04
N GLY A 49 -8.76 -18.69 4.09
CA GLY A 49 -9.63 -19.75 4.65
C GLY A 49 -9.44 -19.97 6.15
N ASN A 50 -8.93 -18.97 6.87
CA ASN A 50 -8.86 -18.96 8.35
C ASN A 50 -10.17 -18.46 8.96
N LEU A 51 -11.00 -17.80 8.18
CA LEU A 51 -12.29 -17.27 8.57
C LEU A 51 -13.32 -17.50 7.46
N SER A 52 -14.49 -17.99 7.78
CA SER A 52 -15.58 -18.10 6.82
C SER A 52 -16.23 -16.74 6.55
N SER A 53 -16.62 -16.49 5.31
CA SER A 53 -17.48 -15.34 4.95
C SER A 53 -18.91 -15.55 5.46
N THR A 54 -19.68 -14.47 5.55
CA THR A 54 -21.14 -14.53 5.76
C THR A 54 -21.88 -14.63 4.42
N GLY A 55 -21.26 -14.14 3.35
CA GLY A 55 -21.75 -14.20 1.99
C GLY A 55 -20.65 -13.83 0.99
N GLY A 56 -20.91 -14.06 -0.28
CA GLY A 56 -19.93 -13.88 -1.34
C GLY A 56 -18.94 -15.04 -1.46
N THR A 57 -18.05 -14.97 -2.44
CA THR A 57 -17.09 -16.05 -2.77
C THR A 57 -15.67 -15.51 -2.93
N VAL A 58 -14.69 -16.37 -2.64
CA VAL A 58 -13.27 -16.11 -2.88
C VAL A 58 -12.69 -17.29 -3.64
N ARG A 59 -12.08 -17.03 -4.79
CA ARG A 59 -11.39 -18.03 -5.61
C ARG A 59 -9.91 -17.72 -5.73
N LEU A 60 -9.08 -18.73 -5.53
CA LEU A 60 -7.63 -18.67 -5.70
C LEU A 60 -7.24 -19.62 -6.82
N ASN A 61 -6.75 -19.09 -7.94
CA ASN A 61 -6.43 -19.85 -9.15
C ASN A 61 -7.56 -20.78 -9.63
N GLY A 62 -8.82 -20.33 -9.50
CA GLY A 62 -10.01 -21.08 -9.90
C GLY A 62 -10.62 -21.94 -8.80
N HIS A 63 -9.92 -22.20 -7.68
CA HIS A 63 -10.43 -22.98 -6.54
C HIS A 63 -11.14 -22.07 -5.53
N GLU A 64 -12.39 -22.38 -5.22
CA GLU A 64 -13.14 -21.66 -4.19
C GLU A 64 -12.66 -22.07 -2.80
N ILE A 65 -12.41 -21.08 -1.93
CA ILE A 65 -11.72 -21.28 -0.65
C ILE A 65 -12.53 -22.10 0.36
N LEU A 66 -13.86 -22.07 0.30
CA LEU A 66 -14.74 -22.83 1.20
C LEU A 66 -15.11 -24.21 0.63
N GLU A 67 -15.24 -24.33 -0.69
CA GLU A 67 -15.61 -25.59 -1.38
C GLU A 67 -14.40 -26.50 -1.59
N GLU A 68 -13.25 -25.90 -1.98
CA GLU A 68 -12.02 -26.62 -2.30
C GLU A 68 -10.81 -26.15 -1.46
N PRO A 69 -10.91 -26.10 -0.11
CA PRO A 69 -9.93 -25.46 0.74
C PRO A 69 -8.52 -26.04 0.64
N LEU A 70 -8.39 -27.34 0.42
CA LEU A 70 -7.09 -27.99 0.29
C LEU A 70 -6.39 -27.61 -1.01
N GLN A 71 -7.12 -27.46 -2.11
CA GLN A 71 -6.55 -27.05 -3.38
C GLN A 71 -6.17 -25.57 -3.35
N ALA A 72 -7.08 -24.71 -2.87
CA ALA A 72 -6.83 -23.28 -2.71
C ALA A 72 -5.61 -23.01 -1.81
N LYS A 73 -5.50 -23.69 -0.65
CA LYS A 73 -4.41 -23.49 0.31
C LYS A 73 -3.05 -23.99 -0.19
N LYS A 74 -2.98 -24.92 -1.13
CA LYS A 74 -1.70 -25.33 -1.77
C LYS A 74 -1.07 -24.21 -2.59
N GLU A 75 -1.88 -23.33 -3.13
CA GLU A 75 -1.44 -22.22 -3.98
C GLU A 75 -1.09 -20.96 -3.18
N LEU A 76 -1.29 -20.99 -1.85
CA LEU A 76 -1.27 -19.82 -0.99
C LEU A 76 -0.13 -19.84 0.04
N GLY A 77 0.61 -18.75 0.14
CA GLY A 77 1.46 -18.35 1.26
C GLY A 77 0.78 -17.28 2.11
N TYR A 78 0.79 -17.40 3.44
CA TYR A 78 0.21 -16.40 4.33
C TYR A 78 1.13 -16.05 5.49
N LEU A 79 1.38 -14.75 5.64
CA LEU A 79 2.03 -14.17 6.81
C LEU A 79 0.98 -13.34 7.57
N PRO A 80 0.52 -13.76 8.76
CA PRO A 80 -0.35 -12.95 9.60
C PRO A 80 0.42 -11.79 10.25
N GLU A 81 -0.29 -10.74 10.68
CA GLU A 81 0.27 -9.60 11.42
C GLU A 81 1.07 -10.04 12.65
N ASN A 82 0.53 -11.02 13.40
CA ASN A 82 1.19 -11.63 14.54
C ASN A 82 1.46 -13.11 14.23
N PRO A 83 2.60 -13.46 13.64
CA PRO A 83 2.92 -14.84 13.33
C PRO A 83 3.10 -15.63 14.64
N PRO A 84 2.63 -16.90 14.70
CA PRO A 84 2.79 -17.75 15.87
C PRO A 84 4.24 -18.23 15.99
N LEU A 85 5.12 -17.35 16.45
CA LEU A 85 6.51 -17.66 16.69
C LEU A 85 6.70 -18.27 18.09
N TYR A 86 7.66 -19.17 18.21
CA TYR A 86 8.09 -19.71 19.48
C TYR A 86 9.20 -18.83 20.06
N PRO A 87 8.92 -18.01 21.09
CA PRO A 87 9.85 -16.99 21.56
C PRO A 87 11.17 -17.55 22.11
N ASP A 88 11.14 -18.81 22.56
CA ASP A 88 12.30 -19.50 23.15
C ASP A 88 13.19 -20.17 22.09
N MET A 89 12.79 -20.18 20.81
CA MET A 89 13.57 -20.76 19.74
C MET A 89 14.52 -19.72 19.11
N THR A 90 15.71 -20.16 18.75
CA THR A 90 16.57 -19.43 17.83
C THR A 90 15.99 -19.48 16.41
N VAL A 91 16.44 -18.58 15.53
CA VAL A 91 16.04 -18.60 14.10
C VAL A 91 16.33 -19.96 13.48
N LYS A 92 17.50 -20.53 13.76
CA LYS A 92 17.93 -21.87 13.33
C LYS A 92 16.98 -22.98 13.77
N GLU A 93 16.57 -22.96 15.03
CA GLU A 93 15.67 -23.97 15.60
C GLU A 93 14.28 -23.86 14.98
N TYR A 94 13.78 -22.63 14.81
CA TYR A 94 12.49 -22.37 14.18
C TYR A 94 12.51 -22.82 12.70
N LEU A 95 13.55 -22.49 11.93
CA LEU A 95 13.68 -22.94 10.54
C LEU A 95 13.73 -24.47 10.44
N LYS A 96 14.48 -25.14 11.34
CA LYS A 96 14.54 -26.59 11.40
C LYS A 96 13.19 -27.20 11.75
N PHE A 97 12.46 -26.59 12.67
CA PHE A 97 11.09 -26.99 13.03
C PHE A 97 10.15 -26.82 11.83
N ALA A 98 10.12 -25.67 11.19
CA ALA A 98 9.30 -25.38 10.02
C ALA A 98 9.61 -26.33 8.84
N TYR A 99 10.89 -26.57 8.55
CA TYR A 99 11.35 -27.53 7.54
C TYR A 99 10.81 -28.94 7.78
N ARG A 100 10.83 -29.42 9.04
CA ARG A 100 10.33 -30.75 9.42
C ARG A 100 8.80 -30.79 9.36
N LEU A 101 8.13 -29.77 9.86
CA LEU A 101 6.66 -29.67 9.88
C LEU A 101 6.08 -29.73 8.46
N LYS A 102 6.74 -29.04 7.54
CA LYS A 102 6.35 -29.00 6.12
C LYS A 102 6.76 -30.23 5.32
N LYS A 103 7.48 -31.18 5.94
CA LYS A 103 8.01 -32.39 5.28
C LYS A 103 8.78 -32.05 4.00
N CYS A 104 9.61 -30.99 4.06
CA CYS A 104 10.40 -30.52 2.94
C CYS A 104 11.32 -31.65 2.41
N ARG A 105 11.40 -31.80 1.09
CA ARG A 105 12.20 -32.84 0.42
C ARG A 105 13.54 -32.33 -0.12
N LEU A 106 13.75 -31.01 -0.10
CA LEU A 106 15.00 -30.41 -0.54
C LEU A 106 16.14 -30.70 0.46
N PRO A 107 17.42 -30.68 0.04
CA PRO A 107 18.53 -30.83 0.97
C PRO A 107 18.52 -29.73 2.03
N TYR A 108 18.47 -30.09 3.31
CA TYR A 108 18.27 -29.16 4.43
C TYR A 108 19.25 -27.99 4.44
N LYS A 109 20.57 -28.26 4.27
CA LYS A 109 21.60 -27.22 4.37
C LYS A 109 21.45 -26.17 3.26
N GLU A 110 21.38 -26.62 2.01
CA GLU A 110 21.27 -25.74 0.85
C GLU A 110 20.01 -24.89 0.92
N HIS A 111 18.89 -25.56 1.24
CA HIS A 111 17.59 -24.88 1.34
C HIS A 111 17.58 -23.82 2.44
N ILE A 112 18.07 -24.13 3.65
CA ILE A 112 18.11 -23.17 4.75
C ILE A 112 19.08 -22.01 4.45
N GLU A 113 20.21 -22.27 3.81
CA GLU A 113 21.12 -21.21 3.38
C GLU A 113 20.44 -20.26 2.37
N ASP A 114 19.70 -20.81 1.41
CA ASP A 114 18.98 -20.00 0.43
C ASP A 114 17.88 -19.15 1.08
N VAL A 115 17.10 -19.74 1.99
CA VAL A 115 16.09 -19.02 2.78
C VAL A 115 16.73 -17.91 3.61
N CYS A 116 17.85 -18.19 4.32
CA CYS A 116 18.53 -17.19 5.12
C CYS A 116 19.11 -16.04 4.28
N LYS A 117 19.67 -16.33 3.11
CA LYS A 117 20.16 -15.32 2.17
C LYS A 117 19.02 -14.46 1.61
N ALA A 118 17.92 -15.10 1.22
CA ALA A 118 16.76 -14.43 0.66
C ALA A 118 16.08 -13.50 1.68
N ALA A 119 16.00 -13.92 2.94
CA ALA A 119 15.39 -13.16 4.04
C ALA A 119 16.36 -12.21 4.76
N TYR A 120 17.66 -12.15 4.36
CA TYR A 120 18.71 -11.35 5.03
C TYR A 120 18.88 -11.63 6.53
N ILE A 121 18.71 -12.87 6.94
CA ILE A 121 18.80 -13.29 8.34
C ILE A 121 20.06 -14.11 8.66
N THR A 122 21.03 -14.15 7.76
CA THR A 122 22.26 -14.90 7.92
C THR A 122 23.01 -14.50 9.19
N ASP A 123 23.03 -13.21 9.52
CA ASP A 123 23.75 -12.65 10.68
C ASP A 123 23.06 -12.89 12.03
N VAL A 124 21.78 -13.27 11.99
CA VAL A 124 20.95 -13.50 13.19
C VAL A 124 20.53 -14.96 13.36
N TYR A 125 21.09 -15.84 12.52
CA TYR A 125 20.69 -17.26 12.45
C TYR A 125 20.76 -18.01 13.80
N ASP A 126 21.75 -17.73 14.61
CA ASP A 126 21.93 -18.36 15.94
C ASP A 126 21.32 -17.54 17.09
N ARG A 127 20.64 -16.42 16.79
CA ARG A 127 20.02 -15.55 17.82
C ARG A 127 18.55 -15.91 18.05
N VAL A 128 18.10 -15.70 19.28
CA VAL A 128 16.67 -15.68 19.63
C VAL A 128 16.12 -14.34 19.16
N ASN A 129 15.39 -14.32 18.07
CA ASN A 129 14.86 -13.05 17.54
C ASN A 129 13.49 -13.25 16.88
N GLN A 130 12.44 -12.79 17.56
CA GLN A 130 11.07 -12.86 17.07
C GLN A 130 10.83 -12.07 15.78
N LYS A 131 11.55 -10.95 15.56
CA LYS A 131 11.34 -10.06 14.41
C LYS A 131 11.98 -10.57 13.12
N SER A 132 13.14 -11.21 13.19
CA SER A 132 13.86 -11.70 12.00
C SER A 132 13.16 -12.88 11.31
N VAL A 133 12.30 -13.60 12.03
CA VAL A 133 11.57 -14.77 11.50
C VAL A 133 10.34 -14.38 10.69
N GLN A 134 9.84 -13.13 10.77
CA GLN A 134 8.69 -12.69 9.99
C GLN A 134 8.95 -12.77 8.47
N GLY A 135 10.14 -12.37 8.01
CA GLY A 135 10.53 -12.52 6.60
C GLY A 135 10.64 -13.97 6.13
N VAL A 136 11.06 -14.86 7.03
CA VAL A 136 11.27 -16.28 6.73
C VAL A 136 9.97 -17.04 6.51
N SER A 137 8.91 -16.72 7.24
CA SER A 137 7.66 -17.48 7.15
C SER A 137 6.96 -17.30 5.80
N ALA A 138 7.28 -16.27 5.03
CA ALA A 138 6.77 -16.07 3.68
C ALA A 138 7.50 -16.92 2.63
N GLU A 139 8.83 -17.04 2.71
CA GLU A 139 9.65 -17.81 1.74
C GLU A 139 9.72 -19.31 2.05
N ASP A 140 9.56 -19.71 3.31
CA ASP A 140 9.71 -21.09 3.77
C ASP A 140 8.63 -22.08 3.22
N ARG A 141 7.71 -21.63 2.36
CA ARG A 141 6.66 -22.46 1.77
C ARG A 141 7.05 -23.16 0.48
N ASP A 142 8.15 -22.79 -0.17
CA ASP A 142 8.68 -23.50 -1.34
C ASP A 142 9.26 -24.89 -1.01
N CYS A 143 9.29 -25.24 0.29
CA CYS A 143 9.88 -26.49 0.78
C CYS A 143 9.09 -27.76 0.47
N SER A 144 7.90 -27.69 -0.09
CA SER A 144 7.06 -28.89 -0.22
C SER A 144 7.43 -29.85 -1.36
N GLY A 145 8.53 -29.64 -2.09
CA GLY A 145 9.08 -30.59 -3.07
C GLY A 145 8.09 -31.11 -4.13
N ILE A 146 6.94 -30.50 -4.23
CA ILE A 146 5.96 -30.70 -5.28
C ILE A 146 6.19 -29.54 -6.24
N ASP A 147 6.34 -29.84 -7.49
CA ASP A 147 6.62 -29.00 -8.68
C ASP A 147 5.57 -27.88 -8.93
N ARG A 148 4.96 -27.38 -7.87
CA ARG A 148 3.96 -26.30 -7.84
C ARG A 148 4.26 -25.39 -6.66
N GLY A 149 5.26 -24.51 -6.82
CA GLY A 149 5.55 -23.42 -5.88
C GLY A 149 4.30 -22.59 -5.58
N THR A 150 4.23 -22.07 -4.38
CA THR A 150 3.21 -21.10 -3.95
C THR A 150 3.12 -19.98 -4.99
N LYS A 151 1.94 -19.74 -5.54
CA LYS A 151 1.75 -18.72 -6.57
C LYS A 151 1.24 -17.39 -6.01
N ILE A 152 0.62 -17.44 -4.84
CA ILE A 152 -0.04 -16.33 -4.18
C ILE A 152 0.56 -16.15 -2.80
N LEU A 153 0.95 -14.92 -2.47
CA LEU A 153 1.43 -14.54 -1.14
C LEU A 153 0.50 -13.48 -0.56
N ILE A 154 0.00 -13.73 0.65
CA ILE A 154 -0.80 -12.76 1.41
C ILE A 154 -0.01 -12.39 2.67
N LEU A 155 0.28 -11.09 2.84
CA LEU A 155 1.09 -10.55 3.92
C LEU A 155 0.28 -9.50 4.69
N ASP A 156 -0.08 -9.80 5.93
CA ASP A 156 -0.88 -8.88 6.76
C ASP A 156 0.04 -8.02 7.64
N GLU A 157 0.08 -6.70 7.35
CA GLU A 157 0.92 -5.68 8.01
C GLU A 157 2.39 -6.13 8.19
N PRO A 158 3.10 -6.54 7.12
CA PRO A 158 4.41 -7.20 7.22
C PRO A 158 5.52 -6.32 7.81
N THR A 159 5.30 -5.02 7.88
CA THR A 159 6.25 -4.02 8.41
C THR A 159 5.90 -3.54 9.82
N SER A 160 4.80 -4.05 10.40
CA SER A 160 4.35 -3.64 11.72
C SER A 160 5.40 -3.93 12.79
N GLY A 161 5.76 -2.90 13.59
CA GLY A 161 6.71 -3.00 14.68
C GLY A 161 8.18 -3.14 14.27
N LEU A 162 8.52 -2.92 13.00
CA LEU A 162 9.89 -2.89 12.48
C LEU A 162 10.47 -1.47 12.55
N ASP A 163 11.79 -1.38 12.63
CA ASP A 163 12.51 -0.12 12.49
C ASP A 163 12.62 0.30 11.00
N PRO A 164 12.99 1.57 10.69
CA PRO A 164 13.05 2.05 9.30
C PRO A 164 13.99 1.26 8.38
N VAL A 165 15.08 0.69 8.89
CA VAL A 165 16.02 -0.11 8.09
C VAL A 165 15.39 -1.44 7.73
N GLN A 166 14.81 -2.13 8.71
CA GLN A 166 14.10 -3.39 8.52
C GLN A 166 12.89 -3.20 7.57
N MET A 167 12.18 -2.07 7.66
CA MET A 167 11.08 -1.76 6.73
C MET A 167 11.56 -1.69 5.27
N LEU A 168 12.74 -1.10 5.02
CA LEU A 168 13.35 -1.07 3.68
C LEU A 168 13.71 -2.47 3.18
N GLU A 169 14.23 -3.32 4.05
CA GLU A 169 14.57 -4.71 3.72
C GLU A 169 13.32 -5.52 3.33
N ILE A 170 12.24 -5.39 4.10
CA ILE A 170 10.96 -6.05 3.80
C ILE A 170 10.36 -5.52 2.49
N ARG A 171 10.41 -4.22 2.20
CA ARG A 171 9.97 -3.68 0.90
C ARG A 171 10.74 -4.29 -0.26
N ASN A 172 12.07 -4.37 -0.14
CA ASN A 172 12.91 -5.00 -1.14
C ASN A 172 12.58 -6.49 -1.32
N LEU A 173 12.29 -7.17 -0.21
CA LEU A 173 11.84 -8.56 -0.24
C LEU A 173 10.51 -8.71 -0.99
N ILE A 174 9.48 -7.91 -0.64
CA ILE A 174 8.17 -7.95 -1.30
C ILE A 174 8.31 -7.68 -2.81
N THR A 175 9.12 -6.67 -3.19
CA THR A 175 9.38 -6.36 -4.61
C THR A 175 10.03 -7.54 -5.35
N ARG A 176 10.95 -8.26 -4.70
CA ARG A 176 11.57 -9.47 -5.30
C ARG A 176 10.59 -10.63 -5.41
N LEU A 177 9.78 -10.84 -4.36
CA LEU A 177 8.74 -11.87 -4.36
C LEU A 177 7.70 -11.61 -5.45
N GLY A 178 7.31 -10.36 -5.69
CA GLY A 178 6.38 -9.96 -6.75
C GLY A 178 6.83 -10.33 -8.17
N LYS A 179 8.15 -10.49 -8.40
CA LYS A 179 8.67 -10.96 -9.70
C LYS A 179 8.30 -12.41 -10.02
N LYS A 180 8.01 -13.21 -9.01
CA LYS A 180 7.71 -14.66 -9.15
C LYS A 180 6.30 -15.03 -8.70
N HIS A 181 5.72 -14.24 -7.81
CA HIS A 181 4.45 -14.51 -7.15
C HIS A 181 3.45 -13.36 -7.36
N THR A 182 2.18 -13.66 -7.22
CA THR A 182 1.13 -12.64 -7.01
C THR A 182 1.13 -12.31 -5.53
N VAL A 183 1.27 -11.03 -5.17
CA VAL A 183 1.40 -10.61 -3.78
C VAL A 183 0.25 -9.70 -3.40
N ILE A 184 -0.38 -9.98 -2.26
CA ILE A 184 -1.28 -9.03 -1.60
C ILE A 184 -0.68 -8.70 -0.26
N PHE A 185 -0.50 -7.43 0.04
CA PHE A 185 -0.12 -7.05 1.40
C PHE A 185 -0.98 -5.90 1.93
N SER A 186 -1.26 -5.96 3.23
CA SER A 186 -1.92 -4.87 3.91
C SER A 186 -0.92 -3.90 4.50
N SER A 187 -1.26 -2.64 4.50
CA SER A 187 -0.58 -1.62 5.29
C SER A 187 -1.54 -0.48 5.64
N HIS A 188 -1.25 0.20 6.74
CA HIS A 188 -1.85 1.50 7.05
C HIS A 188 -0.87 2.65 6.75
N ILE A 189 0.32 2.34 6.24
CA ILE A 189 1.42 3.27 5.94
C ILE A 189 1.49 3.47 4.42
N LEU A 190 1.02 4.62 3.96
CA LEU A 190 0.91 4.96 2.54
C LEU A 190 2.23 4.93 1.77
N PRO A 191 3.35 5.49 2.27
CA PRO A 191 4.64 5.43 1.58
C PRO A 191 5.13 4.01 1.29
N GLU A 192 4.72 3.02 2.07
CA GLU A 192 5.07 1.62 1.81
C GLU A 192 4.33 1.09 0.60
N VAL A 193 3.02 1.33 0.57
CA VAL A 193 2.15 0.92 -0.53
C VAL A 193 2.59 1.59 -1.84
N GLN A 194 2.87 2.89 -1.80
CA GLN A 194 3.33 3.66 -2.95
C GLN A 194 4.65 3.15 -3.54
N ALA A 195 5.56 2.69 -2.67
CA ALA A 195 6.90 2.26 -3.08
C ALA A 195 6.93 0.87 -3.73
N VAL A 196 5.92 0.02 -3.50
CA VAL A 196 5.99 -1.41 -3.82
C VAL A 196 4.84 -1.88 -4.71
N CYS A 197 3.64 -1.27 -4.59
CA CYS A 197 2.44 -1.78 -5.24
C CYS A 197 2.29 -1.33 -6.68
N ASP A 198 1.83 -2.25 -7.52
CA ASP A 198 1.34 -1.94 -8.86
C ASP A 198 -0.05 -1.28 -8.79
N ARG A 199 -0.88 -1.73 -7.84
CA ARG A 199 -2.25 -1.24 -7.62
C ARG A 199 -2.59 -1.22 -6.14
N VAL A 200 -3.45 -0.28 -5.77
CA VAL A 200 -3.88 -0.04 -4.39
C VAL A 200 -5.39 -0.12 -4.29
N LEU A 201 -5.85 -0.91 -3.35
CA LEU A 201 -7.25 -1.02 -2.98
C LEU A 201 -7.47 -0.36 -1.62
N VAL A 202 -8.17 0.76 -1.61
CA VAL A 202 -8.46 1.52 -0.39
C VAL A 202 -9.75 1.00 0.22
N ILE A 203 -9.66 0.45 1.44
CA ILE A 203 -10.82 -0.05 2.19
C ILE A 203 -11.11 0.87 3.38
N GLN A 204 -12.40 1.20 3.56
CA GLN A 204 -12.91 1.89 4.73
C GLN A 204 -14.27 1.36 5.13
N LYS A 205 -14.45 1.09 6.43
CA LYS A 205 -15.71 0.59 7.00
C LYS A 205 -16.29 -0.60 6.22
N GLY A 206 -15.41 -1.49 5.75
CA GLY A 206 -15.77 -2.69 5.01
C GLY A 206 -16.16 -2.48 3.55
N ARG A 207 -15.95 -1.30 2.98
CA ARG A 207 -16.23 -0.98 1.57
C ARG A 207 -14.97 -0.55 0.85
N ILE A 208 -14.89 -0.85 -0.44
CA ILE A 208 -13.85 -0.34 -1.32
C ILE A 208 -14.20 1.10 -1.69
N LEU A 209 -13.29 2.02 -1.41
CA LEU A 209 -13.42 3.44 -1.76
C LEU A 209 -12.70 3.79 -3.06
N ALA A 210 -11.56 3.12 -3.32
CA ALA A 210 -10.79 3.30 -4.53
C ALA A 210 -10.05 2.00 -4.87
N ASP A 211 -9.85 1.76 -6.15
CA ASP A 211 -9.13 0.63 -6.72
C ASP A 211 -8.41 1.11 -7.97
N ASP A 212 -7.11 1.46 -7.85
CA ASP A 212 -6.34 2.04 -8.94
C ASP A 212 -4.83 1.99 -8.66
N THR A 213 -4.01 2.39 -9.63
CA THR A 213 -2.57 2.57 -9.42
C THR A 213 -2.31 3.76 -8.49
N PRO A 214 -1.24 3.72 -7.67
CA PRO A 214 -0.87 4.84 -6.80
C PRO A 214 -0.80 6.18 -7.57
N LYS A 215 -0.16 6.14 -8.74
CA LYS A 215 0.03 7.32 -9.60
C LYS A 215 -1.29 7.90 -10.11
N HIS A 216 -2.19 7.05 -10.59
CA HIS A 216 -3.48 7.50 -11.13
C HIS A 216 -4.39 8.07 -10.03
N LEU A 217 -4.32 7.50 -8.80
CA LEU A 217 -5.00 8.07 -7.64
C LEU A 217 -4.48 9.48 -7.30
N GLU A 218 -3.16 9.70 -7.39
CA GLU A 218 -2.55 11.02 -7.19
C GLU A 218 -3.02 12.01 -8.26
N GLU A 219 -2.97 11.63 -9.52
CA GLU A 219 -3.36 12.50 -10.64
C GLU A 219 -4.86 12.86 -10.59
N THR A 220 -5.71 11.86 -10.37
CA THR A 220 -7.18 12.04 -10.42
C THR A 220 -7.70 12.86 -9.24
N LEU A 221 -7.17 12.65 -8.03
CA LEU A 221 -7.68 13.28 -6.81
C LEU A 221 -6.95 14.57 -6.42
N SER A 222 -5.76 14.80 -6.97
CA SER A 222 -5.02 16.06 -6.77
C SER A 222 -5.74 17.24 -7.45
N GLY A 223 -6.41 17.02 -8.56
CA GLY A 223 -6.81 18.10 -9.46
C GLY A 223 -5.55 18.84 -9.94
N LYS A 224 -5.61 19.53 -11.05
CA LYS A 224 -4.46 20.36 -11.48
C LYS A 224 -4.38 21.63 -10.64
N LYS A 225 -3.52 21.59 -9.63
CA LYS A 225 -3.24 22.72 -8.75
C LYS A 225 -1.82 23.21 -8.91
N LEU A 226 -1.64 24.53 -8.87
CA LEU A 226 -0.33 25.18 -8.90
C LEU A 226 -0.16 25.99 -7.62
N LYS A 227 1.01 25.90 -6.99
CA LYS A 227 1.48 26.84 -6.00
C LYS A 227 2.30 27.90 -6.71
N VAL A 228 1.98 29.15 -6.47
CA VAL A 228 2.68 30.30 -7.08
C VAL A 228 3.08 31.25 -5.97
N CYS A 229 4.38 31.64 -5.94
CA CYS A 229 4.90 32.64 -5.03
C CYS A 229 5.39 33.85 -5.85
N ILE A 230 4.91 35.03 -5.49
CA ILE A 230 5.20 36.28 -6.24
C ILE A 230 5.55 37.38 -5.22
N ALA A 231 6.65 38.05 -5.46
CA ALA A 231 7.00 39.26 -4.74
C ALA A 231 6.29 40.48 -5.37
N GLY A 232 5.23 40.98 -4.71
CA GLY A 232 4.38 42.06 -5.17
C GLY A 232 3.22 42.33 -4.22
N PRO A 233 2.41 43.37 -4.50
CA PRO A 233 1.25 43.72 -3.70
C PRO A 233 0.19 42.63 -3.78
N GLU A 234 -0.20 42.06 -2.65
CA GLU A 234 -1.01 40.84 -2.58
C GLU A 234 -2.33 40.95 -3.37
N ARG A 235 -3.08 42.05 -3.20
CA ARG A 235 -4.39 42.24 -3.86
C ARG A 235 -4.28 42.31 -5.38
N GLU A 236 -3.25 43.03 -5.87
CA GLU A 236 -3.02 43.22 -7.30
C GLU A 236 -2.54 41.91 -7.95
N VAL A 237 -1.66 41.18 -7.26
CA VAL A 237 -1.18 39.86 -7.68
C VAL A 237 -2.35 38.87 -7.74
N GLU A 238 -3.20 38.81 -6.73
CA GLU A 238 -4.38 37.94 -6.73
C GLU A 238 -5.32 38.24 -7.91
N GLN A 239 -5.59 39.52 -8.18
CA GLN A 239 -6.43 39.93 -9.29
C GLN A 239 -5.79 39.53 -10.63
N ALA A 240 -4.52 39.79 -10.82
CA ALA A 240 -3.81 39.42 -12.03
C ALA A 240 -3.80 37.91 -12.29
N LEU A 241 -3.67 37.09 -11.24
CA LEU A 241 -3.74 35.63 -11.34
C LEU A 241 -5.14 35.13 -11.71
N ARG A 242 -6.21 35.79 -11.23
CA ARG A 242 -7.60 35.46 -11.60
C ARG A 242 -7.91 35.74 -13.07
N GLU A 243 -7.21 36.69 -13.67
CA GLU A 243 -7.36 37.06 -15.09
C GLU A 243 -6.61 36.13 -16.05
N VAL A 244 -5.78 35.20 -15.56
CA VAL A 244 -5.03 34.28 -16.42
C VAL A 244 -5.96 33.21 -16.99
N PRO A 245 -6.03 33.06 -18.31
CA PRO A 245 -6.87 32.02 -18.95
C PRO A 245 -6.45 30.64 -18.53
N GLY A 246 -7.43 29.83 -18.03
CA GLY A 246 -7.22 28.49 -17.50
C GLY A 246 -7.08 28.42 -15.98
N VAL A 247 -7.08 29.56 -15.27
CA VAL A 247 -7.17 29.61 -13.81
C VAL A 247 -8.64 29.63 -13.39
N LEU A 248 -9.08 28.61 -12.66
CA LEU A 248 -10.47 28.46 -12.19
C LEU A 248 -10.70 29.10 -10.83
N LYS A 249 -9.69 29.00 -9.94
CA LYS A 249 -9.79 29.53 -8.59
C LYS A 249 -8.41 29.93 -8.07
N VAL A 250 -8.37 31.04 -7.35
CA VAL A 250 -7.18 31.54 -6.65
C VAL A 250 -7.49 31.51 -5.15
N SER A 251 -6.63 30.86 -4.38
CA SER A 251 -6.75 30.78 -2.93
C SER A 251 -5.44 31.19 -2.29
N ARG A 252 -5.48 32.09 -1.32
CA ARG A 252 -4.29 32.50 -0.58
C ARG A 252 -3.82 31.37 0.34
N ILE A 253 -2.49 31.17 0.39
CA ILE A 253 -1.84 30.27 1.33
C ILE A 253 -0.77 31.05 2.13
N LEU A 254 -0.44 30.53 3.32
CA LEU A 254 0.61 31.13 4.15
C LEU A 254 1.95 31.09 3.42
N CYS A 255 2.61 32.24 3.35
CA CYS A 255 3.94 32.35 2.79
C CYS A 255 4.99 32.33 3.92
N GLN A 256 6.08 31.60 3.71
CA GLN A 256 7.21 31.58 4.65
C GLN A 256 8.07 32.82 4.49
N ASP A 257 8.09 33.44 3.31
CA ASP A 257 8.83 34.69 3.07
C ASP A 257 7.91 35.91 3.19
N LYS A 258 8.27 36.85 4.09
CA LYS A 258 7.53 38.09 4.30
C LYS A 258 7.52 39.05 3.11
N ARG A 259 8.37 38.83 2.10
CA ARG A 259 8.50 39.65 0.90
C ARG A 259 7.68 39.18 -0.29
N SER A 260 7.10 38.00 -0.22
CA SER A 260 6.29 37.38 -1.27
C SER A 260 4.93 36.96 -0.76
N CYS A 261 3.96 36.93 -1.65
CA CYS A 261 2.64 36.35 -1.42
C CYS A 261 2.53 34.99 -2.13
N SER A 262 1.90 34.03 -1.47
CA SER A 262 1.75 32.68 -1.98
C SER A 262 0.28 32.37 -2.25
N PHE A 263 0.02 31.79 -3.42
CA PHE A 263 -1.32 31.41 -3.85
C PHE A 263 -1.35 29.95 -4.29
N GLU A 264 -2.42 29.25 -3.96
CA GLU A 264 -2.80 28.00 -4.59
C GLU A 264 -3.82 28.29 -5.68
N LEU A 265 -3.51 27.88 -6.89
CA LEU A 265 -4.36 28.04 -8.06
C LEU A 265 -4.96 26.69 -8.43
N GLN A 266 -6.25 26.66 -8.66
CA GLN A 266 -6.91 25.54 -9.34
C GLN A 266 -6.99 25.89 -10.81
N VAL A 267 -6.48 24.99 -11.68
CA VAL A 267 -6.41 25.18 -13.13
C VAL A 267 -7.24 24.15 -13.87
N GLU A 268 -7.53 24.41 -15.13
CA GLU A 268 -8.25 23.49 -16.01
C GLU A 268 -7.46 22.20 -16.22
N ASP A 269 -8.16 21.05 -16.33
CA ASP A 269 -7.53 19.73 -16.36
C ASP A 269 -6.57 19.51 -17.54
N GLU A 270 -6.83 20.09 -18.67
CA GLU A 270 -6.05 19.93 -19.90
C GLU A 270 -5.06 21.07 -20.16
N THR A 271 -5.04 22.10 -19.30
CA THR A 271 -4.29 23.32 -19.58
C THR A 271 -3.12 23.51 -18.62
N ASP A 272 -1.90 23.44 -19.11
CA ASP A 272 -0.73 23.92 -18.37
C ASP A 272 -0.64 25.45 -18.48
N VAL A 273 -1.03 26.13 -17.41
CA VAL A 273 -1.06 27.60 -17.33
C VAL A 273 0.24 28.23 -16.83
N ARG A 274 1.27 27.44 -16.50
CA ARG A 274 2.53 27.98 -15.93
C ARG A 274 3.19 29.04 -16.79
N TRP A 275 3.27 28.80 -18.10
CA TRP A 275 3.84 29.77 -19.01
C TRP A 275 2.99 31.05 -19.15
N LYS A 276 1.65 30.94 -19.08
CA LYS A 276 0.74 32.08 -19.13
C LYS A 276 0.89 32.95 -17.90
N ILE A 277 1.01 32.34 -16.71
CA ILE A 277 1.29 33.03 -15.44
C ILE A 277 2.64 33.75 -15.55
N ALA A 278 3.70 33.06 -15.97
CA ALA A 278 5.02 33.65 -16.11
C ALA A 278 5.03 34.86 -17.08
N ALA A 279 4.32 34.74 -18.21
CA ALA A 279 4.20 35.82 -19.19
C ALA A 279 3.41 37.02 -18.62
N LYS A 280 2.34 36.80 -17.88
CA LYS A 280 1.55 37.84 -17.21
C LYS A 280 2.39 38.59 -16.18
N ILE A 281 3.13 37.86 -15.33
CA ILE A 281 3.98 38.46 -14.30
C ILE A 281 5.16 39.23 -14.90
N LYS A 282 5.74 38.74 -15.99
CA LYS A 282 6.82 39.45 -16.71
C LYS A 282 6.41 40.87 -17.17
N GLN A 283 5.14 41.13 -17.41
CA GLN A 283 4.61 42.44 -17.80
C GLN A 283 4.39 43.40 -16.62
N SER A 284 4.61 42.96 -15.38
CA SER A 284 4.46 43.70 -14.14
C SER A 284 5.83 43.98 -13.53
N PRO A 285 5.93 44.89 -12.55
CA PRO A 285 7.16 45.10 -11.76
C PRO A 285 7.40 44.01 -10.72
N TRP A 286 6.63 42.91 -10.74
CA TRP A 286 6.67 41.84 -9.76
C TRP A 286 7.66 40.75 -10.16
N LEU A 287 8.11 40.00 -9.14
CA LEU A 287 9.04 38.90 -9.36
C LEU A 287 8.34 37.54 -9.04
N LEU A 288 8.28 36.66 -10.02
CA LEU A 288 7.87 35.27 -9.82
C LEU A 288 9.02 34.53 -9.13
N THR A 289 8.81 34.09 -7.89
CA THR A 289 9.84 33.40 -7.10
C THR A 289 9.69 31.89 -7.12
N GLU A 290 8.46 31.40 -7.26
CA GLU A 290 8.18 29.95 -7.32
C GLU A 290 6.91 29.71 -8.15
N ILE A 291 6.93 28.66 -8.99
CA ILE A 291 5.74 28.06 -9.62
C ILE A 291 5.91 26.55 -9.66
N THR A 292 5.10 25.85 -8.87
CA THR A 292 5.23 24.40 -8.67
C THR A 292 3.86 23.74 -8.74
N GLY A 293 3.77 22.58 -9.38
CA GLY A 293 2.57 21.73 -9.33
C GLY A 293 2.33 21.26 -7.88
N VAL A 294 1.11 21.40 -7.40
CA VAL A 294 0.72 20.85 -6.11
C VAL A 294 0.15 19.47 -6.36
N HIS A 295 0.95 18.45 -6.11
CA HIS A 295 0.48 17.08 -6.11
C HIS A 295 0.03 16.74 -4.69
N LEU A 296 -1.19 16.24 -4.56
CA LEU A 296 -1.62 15.65 -3.31
C LEU A 296 -0.84 14.37 -3.09
N SER A 297 -0.28 14.22 -1.92
CA SER A 297 0.27 12.93 -1.53
C SER A 297 -0.86 11.90 -1.43
N LEU A 298 -0.55 10.60 -1.57
CA LEU A 298 -1.54 9.56 -1.28
C LEU A 298 -2.13 9.70 0.13
N GLU A 299 -1.40 10.29 1.07
CA GLU A 299 -1.86 10.58 2.43
C GLU A 299 -3.00 11.61 2.44
N ASP A 300 -2.85 12.70 1.69
CA ASP A 300 -3.92 13.70 1.50
C ASP A 300 -5.14 13.11 0.83
N ILE A 301 -4.91 12.24 -0.15
CA ILE A 301 -5.93 11.50 -0.88
C ILE A 301 -6.69 10.57 0.07
N PHE A 302 -5.97 9.81 0.87
CA PHE A 302 -6.56 8.92 1.87
C PHE A 302 -7.39 9.70 2.89
N LEU A 303 -6.91 10.84 3.37
CA LEU A 303 -7.64 11.72 4.28
C LEU A 303 -8.91 12.26 3.62
N LYS A 304 -8.86 12.67 2.35
CA LYS A 304 -10.03 13.10 1.59
C LYS A 304 -11.06 11.98 1.42
N LEU A 305 -10.63 10.80 0.98
CA LEU A 305 -11.50 9.64 0.77
C LEU A 305 -12.13 9.17 2.08
N THR A 306 -11.41 9.27 3.20
CA THR A 306 -11.88 8.82 4.51
C THR A 306 -12.69 9.87 5.26
N GLY A 307 -12.84 11.08 4.72
CA GLY A 307 -13.64 12.16 5.33
C GLY A 307 -13.05 12.73 6.61
N LYS A 308 -11.79 12.44 6.94
CA LYS A 308 -11.07 13.11 8.01
C LYS A 308 -10.62 14.48 7.49
N LYS A 309 -11.34 15.54 7.85
CA LYS A 309 -10.88 16.92 7.64
C LYS A 309 -9.54 17.09 8.36
N GLU A 310 -8.56 17.69 7.69
CA GLU A 310 -7.34 18.18 8.32
C GLU A 310 -7.73 18.98 9.57
N GLY A 311 -7.37 18.45 10.74
CA GLY A 311 -7.30 19.29 11.95
C GLY A 311 -6.24 20.34 11.68
N ARG A 312 -6.66 21.59 11.45
CA ARG A 312 -5.77 22.76 11.45
C ARG A 312 -4.88 22.65 12.68
N LYS A 313 -3.61 22.33 12.48
CA LYS A 313 -2.60 22.63 13.50
C LYS A 313 -2.56 24.14 13.64
N GLN A 314 -3.02 24.63 14.79
CA GLN A 314 -2.79 25.98 15.27
C GLN A 314 -1.31 26.21 15.53
#